data_77191082a954df7e2af5394cf2d6dae3
#
_entry.id   77191082a954df7e2af5394cf2d6dae3
#
_cell.length_a   1.000
_cell.length_b   1.000
_cell.length_c   1.000
_cell.angle_alpha   90.00
_cell.angle_beta   90.00
_cell.angle_gamma   90.00
#
_symmetry.space_group_name_H-M   'P 1'
#
loop_
_entity.id
_entity.type
_entity.pdbx_description
1 polymer ?
#
loop_
_entity_poly.entity_id
_entity_poly.type
_entity_poly.pdbx_seq_one_letter_code
_entity_poly.pdbx_strand_id
1 'polypeptide(L)' 'MKALISDGKIKETLEILKNYTKGTALENEVVKIEGRFTRYEHSKHSNTVEQAQLNVEYAKIVETVLALIEQAKDSR' A
#
# COMPACT_ATOMS: atom_id res chain seq x y z
N MET A 1 1.26 19.39 -4.66
CA MET A 1 1.24 18.56 -4.99
C MET A 1 1.31 17.53 -4.44
N LYS A 2 0.95 17.04 -4.43
CA LYS A 2 1.11 16.09 -3.86
C LYS A 2 1.81 15.22 -4.22
N ALA A 3 2.43 15.01 -3.51
CA ALA A 3 3.49 14.21 -3.96
C ALA A 3 3.04 12.80 -4.12
N LEU A 4 3.33 12.29 -5.26
CA LEU A 4 3.08 10.89 -5.48
C LEU A 4 4.12 10.11 -4.69
N ILE A 5 3.65 9.17 -3.90
CA ILE A 5 4.56 8.29 -3.18
C ILE A 5 5.14 7.30 -4.19
N SER A 6 6.45 7.25 -4.29
CA SER A 6 7.10 6.34 -5.22
C SER A 6 6.93 4.88 -4.76
N ASP A 7 7.18 3.95 -5.66
CA ASP A 7 7.06 2.53 -5.33
C ASP A 7 7.92 2.15 -4.14
N GLY A 8 9.14 2.67 -4.11
CA GLY A 8 10.04 2.39 -2.98
C GLY A 8 9.50 2.95 -1.68
N LYS A 9 8.87 4.11 -1.74
CA LYS A 9 8.30 4.72 -0.56
C LYS A 9 7.10 3.94 -0.04
N ILE A 10 6.27 3.43 -0.94
CA ILE A 10 5.12 2.63 -0.54
C ILE A 10 5.58 1.38 0.20
N LYS A 11 6.59 0.70 -0.34
CA LYS A 11 7.11 -0.51 0.29
C LYS A 11 7.65 -0.21 1.67
N GLU A 12 8.42 0.87 1.79
CA GLU A 12 8.97 1.30 3.07
C GLU A 12 7.87 1.64 4.06
N THR A 13 6.87 2.38 3.58
CA THR A 13 5.74 2.77 4.41
C THR A 13 4.98 1.55 4.92
N LEU A 14 4.80 0.56 4.05
CA LEU A 14 4.09 -0.66 4.45
C LEU A 14 4.86 -1.42 5.54
N GLU A 15 6.18 -1.46 5.44
CA GLU A 15 6.98 -2.11 6.46
C GLU A 15 6.86 -1.40 7.80
N ILE A 16 6.95 -0.09 7.78
CA ILE A 16 6.80 0.71 9.00
C ILE A 16 5.41 0.51 9.58
N LEU A 17 4.41 0.57 8.74
CA LEU A 17 3.02 0.43 9.18
C LEU A 17 2.77 -0.96 9.74
N LYS A 18 3.35 -1.97 9.14
CA LYS A 18 3.22 -3.34 9.60
C LYS A 18 3.77 -3.48 11.03
N ASN A 19 4.95 -2.92 11.27
CA ASN A 19 5.54 -2.95 12.59
C ASN A 19 4.73 -2.14 13.58
N TYR A 20 4.22 -1.00 13.15
CA TYR A 20 3.45 -0.10 14.01
C TYR A 20 2.13 -0.74 14.45
N THR A 21 1.51 -1.51 13.57
CA THR A 21 0.21 -2.12 13.86
C THR A 21 0.32 -3.57 14.35
N LYS A 22 1.52 -4.04 14.55
CA LYS A 22 1.74 -5.42 14.98
C LYS A 22 1.00 -5.69 16.29
N GLY A 23 0.23 -6.77 16.29
CA GLY A 23 -0.54 -7.14 17.46
C GLY A 23 -1.89 -6.48 17.54
N THR A 24 -2.24 -5.65 16.57
CA THR A 24 -3.55 -5.00 16.54
C THR A 24 -4.39 -5.57 15.39
N ALA A 25 -5.68 -5.21 15.39
CA ALA A 25 -6.56 -5.65 14.32
C ALA A 25 -6.14 -5.11 12.96
N LEU A 26 -5.46 -3.97 12.94
CA LEU A 26 -5.02 -3.37 11.69
C LEU A 26 -3.90 -4.14 11.02
N GLU A 27 -3.20 -4.97 11.75
CA GLU A 27 -2.12 -5.75 11.18
C GLU A 27 -2.59 -6.58 9.99
N ASN A 28 -3.77 -7.20 10.11
CA ASN A 28 -4.33 -7.99 9.02
C ASN A 28 -4.58 -7.15 7.78
N GLU A 29 -5.06 -5.92 7.97
CA GLU A 29 -5.31 -5.04 6.86
C GLU A 29 -4.02 -4.64 6.17
N VAL A 30 -2.97 -4.41 6.95
CA VAL A 30 -1.67 -4.05 6.39
C VAL A 30 -1.12 -5.20 5.56
N VAL A 31 -1.25 -6.42 6.06
CA VAL A 31 -0.77 -7.59 5.33
C VAL A 31 -1.53 -7.75 4.02
N LYS A 32 -2.83 -7.49 4.03
CA LYS A 32 -3.62 -7.59 2.81
C LYS A 32 -3.16 -6.60 1.76
N ILE A 33 -2.95 -5.35 2.15
CA ILE A 33 -2.55 -4.34 1.20
C ILE A 33 -1.12 -4.57 0.72
N GLU A 34 -0.29 -5.14 1.58
CA GLU A 34 1.06 -5.52 1.19
C GLU A 34 1.01 -6.56 0.07
N GLY A 35 0.11 -7.53 0.19
CA GLY A 35 -0.08 -8.53 -0.84
C GLY A 35 -0.53 -7.93 -2.16
N ARG A 36 -1.44 -6.94 -2.08
CA ARG A 36 -1.91 -6.26 -3.27
C ARG A 36 -0.78 -5.50 -3.95
N PHE A 37 0.04 -4.86 -3.16
CA PHE A 37 1.18 -4.10 -3.70
C PHE A 37 2.16 -5.04 -4.39
N THR A 38 2.42 -6.18 -3.79
CA THR A 38 3.32 -7.17 -4.39
C THR A 38 2.77 -7.65 -5.73
N ARG A 39 1.46 -7.89 -5.79
CA ARG A 39 0.82 -8.30 -7.04
C ARG A 39 0.90 -7.20 -8.08
N TYR A 40 0.69 -5.97 -7.67
CA TYR A 40 0.79 -4.83 -8.55
C TYR A 40 2.19 -4.74 -9.17
N GLU A 41 3.22 -4.89 -8.35
CA GLU A 41 4.58 -4.85 -8.83
C GLU A 41 4.87 -5.97 -9.82
N HIS A 42 4.34 -7.15 -9.52
CA HIS A 42 4.53 -8.30 -10.40
C HIS A 42 3.90 -8.04 -11.78
N SER A 43 2.69 -7.52 -11.78
CA SER A 43 2.00 -7.18 -13.04
C SER A 43 2.73 -6.10 -13.81
N LYS A 44 3.26 -5.12 -13.08
CA LYS A 44 4.01 -4.03 -13.70
C LYS A 44 5.22 -4.55 -14.44
N HIS A 45 5.92 -5.51 -13.84
CA HIS A 45 7.13 -6.06 -14.46
C HIS A 45 6.83 -7.04 -15.58
N SER A 46 5.70 -7.74 -15.50
CA SER A 46 5.35 -8.73 -16.52
C SER A 46 4.77 -8.11 -17.77
N ASN A 47 4.36 -6.85 -17.70
CA ASN A 47 3.82 -6.15 -18.87
C ASN A 47 2.52 -6.75 -19.39
N THR A 48 1.80 -7.45 -18.55
CA THR A 48 0.56 -8.13 -18.96
C THR A 48 -0.69 -7.30 -18.72
N VAL A 49 -0.55 -6.14 -18.08
CA VAL A 49 -1.68 -5.29 -17.72
C VAL A 49 -1.49 -3.92 -18.34
N GLU A 50 -2.59 -3.33 -18.76
CA GLU A 50 -2.55 -2.00 -19.36
C GLU A 50 -2.08 -0.96 -18.36
N GLN A 51 -1.37 0.04 -18.87
CA GLN A 51 -0.84 1.11 -18.02
C GLN A 51 -1.95 1.83 -17.26
N ALA A 52 -3.08 2.08 -17.91
CA ALA A 52 -4.19 2.76 -17.26
C ALA A 52 -4.69 1.97 -16.06
N GLN A 53 -4.76 0.64 -16.21
CA GLN A 53 -5.22 -0.21 -15.13
C GLN A 53 -4.22 -0.24 -13.99
N LEU A 54 -2.93 -0.23 -14.31
CA LEU A 54 -1.90 -0.17 -13.28
C LEU A 54 -1.97 1.12 -12.49
N ASN A 55 -2.27 2.23 -13.18
CA ASN A 55 -2.41 3.51 -12.51
C ASN A 55 -3.57 3.49 -11.53
N VAL A 56 -4.68 2.87 -11.91
CA VAL A 56 -5.84 2.76 -11.03
C VAL A 56 -5.51 1.91 -9.81
N GLU A 57 -4.82 0.80 -10.02
CA GLU A 57 -4.42 -0.07 -8.92
C GLU A 57 -3.51 0.65 -7.95
N TYR A 58 -2.53 1.37 -8.49
CA TYR A 58 -1.60 2.11 -7.67
C TYR A 58 -2.32 3.15 -6.82
N ALA A 59 -3.24 3.89 -7.43
CA ALA A 59 -4.00 4.91 -6.72
C ALA A 59 -4.80 4.29 -5.57
N LYS A 60 -5.42 3.15 -5.81
CA LYS A 60 -6.19 2.46 -4.77
C LYS A 60 -5.29 2.01 -3.63
N ILE A 61 -4.12 1.51 -3.96
CA ILE A 61 -3.16 1.07 -2.93
C ILE A 61 -2.74 2.26 -2.09
N VAL A 62 -2.40 3.37 -2.72
CA VAL A 62 -1.98 4.58 -2.01
C VAL A 62 -3.10 5.07 -1.10
N GLU A 63 -4.33 5.12 -1.60
CA GLU A 63 -5.47 5.55 -0.80
C GLU A 63 -5.65 4.66 0.43
N THR A 64 -5.55 3.35 0.22
CA THR A 64 -5.73 2.42 1.33
C THR A 64 -4.62 2.57 2.36
N VAL A 65 -3.39 2.74 1.89
CA VAL A 65 -2.26 2.94 2.80
C VAL A 65 -2.46 4.19 3.63
N LEU A 66 -2.89 5.28 3.00
CA LEU A 66 -3.12 6.52 3.73
C LEU A 66 -4.24 6.36 4.75
N ALA A 67 -5.30 5.64 4.37
CA ALA A 67 -6.41 5.39 5.29
C ALA A 67 -5.94 4.56 6.49
N LEU A 68 -5.08 3.58 6.24
CA LEU A 68 -4.56 2.75 7.33
C LEU A 68 -3.67 3.55 8.26
N ILE A 69 -2.90 4.49 7.72
CA ILE A 69 -2.07 5.37 8.54
C ILE A 69 -2.96 6.19 9.47
N GLU A 70 -4.06 6.74 8.95
CA GLU A 70 -4.98 7.51 9.76
C GLU A 70 -5.61 6.66 10.85
N GLN A 71 -6.02 5.44 10.50
CA GLN A 71 -6.60 4.54 11.49
C GLN A 71 -5.60 4.15 12.56
N ALA A 72 -4.36 3.94 12.16
CA ALA A 72 -3.32 3.57 13.12
C ALA A 72 -3.07 4.71 14.10
N LYS A 73 -3.09 5.94 13.62
CA LYS A 73 -2.94 7.10 14.49
C LYS A 73 -4.09 7.18 15.49
N ASP A 74 -5.31 6.96 15.02
CA ASP A 74 -6.49 7.08 15.86
C ASP A 74 -6.56 6.00 16.92
N SER A 75 -5.99 4.82 16.63
CA SER A 75 -6.06 3.72 17.56
C SER A 75 -4.98 3.78 18.65
N ARG A 76 -4.13 4.78 18.59
CA ARG A 76 -3.12 5.00 19.61
C ARG A 76 -3.41 6.28 20.35
#